data_26397d348cd0b1e38b000dcd89188501
#
_entry.id   26397d348cd0b1e38b000dcd89188501
#
_cell.length_a   1.000
_cell.length_b   1.000
_cell.length_c   1.000
_cell.angle_alpha   90.00
_cell.angle_beta   90.00
_cell.angle_gamma   90.00
#
_symmetry.space_group_name_H-M   'P 1'
#
loop_
_entity.id
_entity.type
_entity.pdbx_description
1 polymer ?
#
loop_
_entity_poly.entity_id
_entity_poly.type
_entity_poly.pdbx_seq_one_letter_code
_entity_poly.pdbx_strand_id
1 'polypeptide(L)'
;MKLNSTIGLLAAFSILGCTAQKDVKKIPESISGIYPRLAYYNNEGECGTGAVVPWADRLWVITYGPHLPNGSSDKLYEVTSDYRQIMHKESIGGTPANRMIHKESDQLFIGPYAIDKTGKVRVIPYTVMSGRHTGNARHLTDPSNKIYYGTMEEGFYEVDVNTLEVKELYQDGNKKQQKKNDTDAGPINALLPGVHGKGLYSGQGCMYFTNNGEGTQEALKKFDVEAGV
;
A
#
# COMPACT_ATOMS: atom_id res chain seq x y z
N MET A 1 -2.32 -31.91 84.94
CA MET A 1 -1.24 -32.02 83.91
C MET A 1 -1.81 -31.60 82.60
N LYS A 2 -1.53 -30.37 82.18
CA LYS A 2 -1.98 -29.84 80.88
C LYS A 2 -0.77 -29.69 79.96
N LEU A 3 -0.78 -30.38 78.86
CA LEU A 3 0.24 -30.33 77.85
C LEU A 3 -0.18 -29.24 76.81
N ASN A 4 0.59 -28.17 76.72
CA ASN A 4 0.42 -27.17 75.69
C ASN A 4 1.29 -27.56 74.46
N SER A 5 0.62 -27.80 73.36
CA SER A 5 1.26 -28.03 72.07
C SER A 5 1.29 -26.71 71.26
N THR A 6 2.45 -26.16 71.05
CA THR A 6 2.66 -24.95 70.26
C THR A 6 2.97 -25.37 68.84
N ILE A 7 2.06 -25.08 67.92
CA ILE A 7 2.26 -25.31 66.47
C ILE A 7 2.96 -24.12 65.89
N GLY A 8 4.20 -24.27 65.49
CA GLY A 8 4.97 -23.28 64.75
C GLY A 8 4.56 -23.24 63.26
N LEU A 9 4.05 -22.10 62.82
CA LEU A 9 3.72 -21.82 61.41
C LEU A 9 4.97 -21.34 60.67
N LEU A 10 5.54 -22.21 59.82
CA LEU A 10 6.61 -21.84 58.88
C LEU A 10 5.99 -21.12 57.67
N ALA A 11 6.20 -19.82 57.59
CA ALA A 11 5.87 -19.05 56.37
C ALA A 11 7.00 -19.19 55.35
N ALA A 12 6.74 -19.94 54.26
CA ALA A 12 7.64 -19.99 53.14
C ALA A 12 7.48 -18.75 52.25
N PHE A 13 8.47 -17.85 52.29
CA PHE A 13 8.55 -16.73 51.35
C PHE A 13 9.05 -17.23 49.98
N SER A 14 8.15 -17.35 49.01
CA SER A 14 8.51 -17.56 47.61
C SER A 14 8.97 -16.24 47.02
N ILE A 15 10.27 -16.08 46.81
CA ILE A 15 10.84 -14.98 46.04
C ILE A 15 10.60 -15.26 44.56
N LEU A 16 9.54 -14.66 43.96
CA LEU A 16 9.40 -14.57 42.54
C LEU A 16 10.51 -13.65 41.99
N GLY A 17 11.59 -14.24 41.54
CA GLY A 17 12.60 -13.55 40.78
C GLY A 17 12.04 -13.16 39.41
N CYS A 18 11.60 -11.92 39.23
CA CYS A 18 11.40 -11.32 37.91
C CYS A 18 12.75 -11.21 37.22
N THR A 19 13.12 -12.20 36.42
CA THR A 19 14.21 -12.05 35.47
C THR A 19 13.72 -11.13 34.36
N ALA A 20 14.09 -9.86 34.44
CA ALA A 20 13.95 -8.94 33.33
C ALA A 20 14.74 -9.50 32.14
N GLN A 21 14.06 -10.04 31.17
CA GLN A 21 14.64 -10.46 29.92
C GLN A 21 15.13 -9.17 29.25
N LYS A 22 16.44 -8.93 29.27
CA LYS A 22 17.07 -7.84 28.52
C LYS A 22 16.76 -8.12 27.05
N ASP A 23 15.94 -7.25 26.45
CA ASP A 23 15.82 -7.19 25.00
C ASP A 23 17.22 -6.93 24.44
N VAL A 24 17.86 -7.99 24.00
CA VAL A 24 19.09 -7.89 23.23
C VAL A 24 18.68 -7.27 21.90
N LYS A 25 18.94 -5.97 21.76
CA LYS A 25 18.80 -5.27 20.50
C LYS A 25 19.61 -6.06 19.48
N LYS A 26 18.94 -6.84 18.63
CA LYS A 26 19.58 -7.52 17.51
C LYS A 26 20.22 -6.45 16.65
N ILE A 27 21.55 -6.37 16.66
CA ILE A 27 22.29 -5.52 15.74
C ILE A 27 21.98 -6.05 14.34
N PRO A 28 21.51 -5.20 13.40
CA PRO A 28 21.24 -5.65 12.04
C PRO A 28 22.51 -6.27 11.46
N GLU A 29 22.41 -7.51 11.01
CA GLU A 29 23.50 -8.17 10.32
C GLU A 29 23.66 -7.53 8.95
N SER A 30 24.88 -7.02 8.67
CA SER A 30 25.20 -6.49 7.34
C SER A 30 25.61 -7.65 6.44
N ILE A 31 24.78 -7.95 5.45
CA ILE A 31 25.04 -9.01 4.48
C ILE A 31 25.35 -8.36 3.14
N SER A 32 26.50 -8.69 2.58
CA SER A 32 26.88 -8.27 1.23
C SER A 32 27.08 -9.49 0.34
N GLY A 33 26.72 -9.36 -0.93
CA GLY A 33 26.91 -10.44 -1.90
C GLY A 33 25.85 -10.45 -3.00
N ILE A 34 25.90 -11.49 -3.82
CA ILE A 34 24.92 -11.75 -4.86
C ILE A 34 24.02 -12.88 -4.39
N TYR A 35 22.72 -12.63 -4.38
CA TYR A 35 21.70 -13.58 -3.91
C TYR A 35 20.76 -13.96 -5.06
N PRO A 36 21.13 -14.90 -5.94
CA PRO A 36 20.31 -15.26 -7.11
C PRO A 36 18.91 -15.73 -6.75
N ARG A 37 18.74 -16.34 -5.58
CA ARG A 37 17.44 -16.78 -5.05
C ARG A 37 16.47 -15.64 -4.69
N LEU A 38 16.97 -14.40 -4.61
CA LEU A 38 16.17 -13.20 -4.37
C LEU A 38 16.00 -12.37 -5.65
N ALA A 39 16.40 -12.88 -6.79
CA ALA A 39 16.20 -12.21 -8.06
C ALA A 39 14.70 -12.11 -8.40
N TYR A 40 14.29 -10.95 -8.82
CA TYR A 40 12.94 -10.71 -9.33
C TYR A 40 12.94 -10.92 -10.84
N TYR A 41 11.86 -11.49 -11.32
CA TYR A 41 11.70 -11.73 -12.75
C TYR A 41 10.52 -10.93 -13.30
N ASN A 42 10.72 -10.42 -14.50
CA ASN A 42 9.72 -9.72 -15.26
C ASN A 42 10.06 -9.94 -16.75
N ASN A 43 9.07 -10.15 -17.57
CA ASN A 43 9.24 -10.47 -19.00
C ASN A 43 8.75 -9.33 -19.91
N GLU A 44 8.70 -8.13 -19.39
CA GLU A 44 8.26 -6.95 -20.11
C GLU A 44 9.47 -6.25 -20.76
N GLY A 45 9.25 -5.54 -21.86
CA GLY A 45 10.32 -4.82 -22.58
C GLY A 45 10.89 -3.65 -21.77
N GLU A 46 10.09 -3.07 -20.92
CA GLU A 46 10.49 -2.09 -19.91
C GLU A 46 9.96 -2.56 -18.57
N CYS A 47 10.81 -2.61 -17.56
CA CYS A 47 10.43 -3.16 -16.25
C CYS A 47 11.22 -2.54 -15.11
N GLY A 48 10.72 -2.76 -13.90
CA GLY A 48 11.37 -2.25 -12.70
C GLY A 48 10.76 -2.74 -11.41
N THR A 49 11.26 -2.17 -10.30
CA THR A 49 10.69 -2.33 -8.97
C THR A 49 9.77 -1.15 -8.70
N GLY A 50 8.48 -1.42 -8.52
CA GLY A 50 7.47 -0.40 -8.25
C GLY A 50 7.51 0.12 -6.82
N ALA A 51 7.58 -0.80 -5.86
CA ALA A 51 7.68 -0.44 -4.45
C ALA A 51 8.36 -1.54 -3.63
N VAL A 52 9.01 -1.12 -2.55
CA VAL A 52 9.64 -1.99 -1.55
C VAL A 52 9.26 -1.50 -0.17
N VAL A 53 8.73 -2.38 0.69
CA VAL A 53 8.25 -2.00 2.03
C VAL A 53 8.57 -3.09 3.05
N PRO A 54 9.24 -2.80 4.15
CA PRO A 54 9.30 -3.69 5.30
C PRO A 54 7.94 -3.65 6.04
N TRP A 55 7.31 -4.81 6.22
CA TRP A 55 6.04 -4.95 6.91
C TRP A 55 5.91 -6.34 7.53
N ALA A 56 5.49 -6.41 8.81
CA ALA A 56 5.21 -7.65 9.53
C ALA A 56 6.39 -8.65 9.47
N ASP A 57 7.60 -8.16 9.80
CA ASP A 57 8.87 -8.91 9.80
C ASP A 57 9.27 -9.51 8.43
N ARG A 58 8.74 -8.94 7.35
CA ARG A 58 9.00 -9.34 5.96
C ARG A 58 9.35 -8.13 5.12
N LEU A 59 9.98 -8.35 3.99
CA LEU A 59 10.15 -7.34 2.96
C LEU A 59 9.18 -7.65 1.82
N TRP A 60 8.30 -6.72 1.53
CA TRP A 60 7.36 -6.81 0.43
C TRP A 60 7.87 -6.02 -0.75
N VAL A 61 7.80 -6.61 -1.93
CA VAL A 61 8.30 -6.03 -3.17
C VAL A 61 7.28 -6.24 -4.28
N ILE A 62 6.99 -5.19 -5.02
CA ILE A 62 6.23 -5.29 -6.27
C ILE A 62 7.16 -4.97 -7.42
N THR A 63 7.16 -5.81 -8.44
CA THR A 63 7.68 -5.43 -9.75
C THR A 63 6.60 -4.75 -10.58
N TYR A 64 6.98 -3.98 -11.58
CA TYR A 64 6.05 -3.29 -12.45
C TYR A 64 6.55 -3.22 -13.90
N GLY A 65 5.63 -3.33 -14.84
CA GLY A 65 5.84 -3.04 -16.26
C GLY A 65 5.16 -1.72 -16.61
N PRO A 66 5.92 -0.64 -16.91
CA PRO A 66 5.34 0.61 -17.36
C PRO A 66 4.47 0.36 -18.60
N HIS A 67 3.38 1.11 -18.70
CA HIS A 67 2.41 1.01 -19.81
C HIS A 67 1.51 -0.23 -19.84
N LEU A 68 1.68 -1.16 -18.89
CA LEU A 68 0.80 -2.32 -18.77
C LEU A 68 -0.08 -2.17 -17.52
N PRO A 69 -1.31 -1.70 -17.65
CA PRO A 69 -2.17 -1.43 -16.48
C PRO A 69 -2.56 -2.69 -15.73
N ASN A 70 -2.63 -3.85 -16.39
CA ASN A 70 -3.04 -5.12 -15.81
C ASN A 70 -2.54 -6.30 -16.62
N GLY A 71 -2.37 -7.48 -15.98
CA GLY A 71 -2.11 -8.74 -16.65
C GLY A 71 -0.67 -8.96 -17.13
N SER A 72 0.29 -8.17 -16.67
CA SER A 72 1.71 -8.35 -16.97
C SER A 72 2.33 -9.53 -16.20
N SER A 73 3.60 -9.83 -16.49
CA SER A 73 4.39 -10.83 -15.74
C SER A 73 4.82 -10.35 -14.35
N ASP A 74 4.52 -9.12 -13.99
CA ASP A 74 4.86 -8.52 -12.72
C ASP A 74 4.18 -9.20 -11.54
N LYS A 75 4.91 -9.27 -10.43
CA LYS A 75 4.48 -10.03 -9.25
C LYS A 75 4.65 -9.24 -7.97
N LEU A 76 3.84 -9.67 -6.98
CA LEU A 76 4.04 -9.36 -5.58
C LEU A 76 4.93 -10.44 -4.96
N TYR A 77 6.04 -10.01 -4.36
CA TYR A 77 6.98 -10.87 -3.67
C TYR A 77 7.02 -10.56 -2.19
N GLU A 78 7.17 -11.60 -1.39
CA GLU A 78 7.50 -11.56 0.02
C GLU A 78 8.90 -12.13 0.21
N VAL A 79 9.77 -11.41 0.92
CA VAL A 79 11.06 -11.91 1.37
C VAL A 79 11.01 -12.07 2.88
N THR A 80 11.17 -13.28 3.35
CA THR A 80 11.12 -13.64 4.77
C THR A 80 12.43 -13.30 5.48
N SER A 81 12.42 -13.30 6.82
CA SER A 81 13.62 -13.01 7.62
C SER A 81 14.76 -14.01 7.44
N ASP A 82 14.46 -15.24 6.95
CA ASP A 82 15.44 -16.25 6.58
C ASP A 82 15.80 -16.22 5.08
N TYR A 83 15.51 -15.09 4.41
CA TYR A 83 15.84 -14.84 3.00
C TYR A 83 15.21 -15.81 2.01
N ARG A 84 14.03 -16.33 2.29
CA ARG A 84 13.23 -17.01 1.28
C ARG A 84 12.38 -16.01 0.54
N GLN A 85 12.32 -16.15 -0.77
CA GLN A 85 11.42 -15.38 -1.62
C GLN A 85 10.15 -16.21 -1.90
N ILE A 86 9.02 -15.57 -1.70
CA ILE A 86 7.70 -16.14 -1.98
C ILE A 86 7.04 -15.25 -3.01
N MET A 87 6.62 -15.81 -4.12
CA MET A 87 5.80 -15.13 -5.13
C MET A 87 4.33 -15.40 -4.80
N HIS A 88 3.59 -14.33 -4.59
CA HIS A 88 2.18 -14.44 -4.23
C HIS A 88 1.30 -14.76 -5.44
N LYS A 89 0.43 -15.76 -5.27
CA LYS A 89 -0.53 -16.21 -6.32
C LYS A 89 -1.61 -15.15 -6.61
N GLU A 90 -1.84 -14.25 -5.68
CA GLU A 90 -2.76 -13.11 -5.80
C GLU A 90 -2.28 -12.05 -6.77
N SER A 91 -1.06 -12.17 -7.30
CA SER A 91 -0.49 -11.19 -8.22
C SER A 91 -1.30 -11.07 -9.50
N ILE A 92 -1.77 -9.86 -9.79
CA ILE A 92 -2.57 -9.57 -10.99
C ILE A 92 -1.76 -8.91 -12.12
N GLY A 93 -0.49 -8.62 -11.85
CA GLY A 93 0.37 -7.88 -12.76
C GLY A 93 -0.01 -6.40 -12.88
N GLY A 94 0.69 -5.66 -13.71
CA GLY A 94 0.35 -4.27 -14.00
C GLY A 94 1.47 -3.27 -13.71
N THR A 95 1.10 -2.03 -13.49
CA THR A 95 2.01 -0.93 -13.19
C THR A 95 1.75 -0.37 -11.78
N PRO A 96 2.00 -1.13 -10.71
CA PRO A 96 1.85 -0.63 -9.36
C PRO A 96 3.13 0.03 -8.86
N ALA A 97 3.01 1.20 -8.25
CA ALA A 97 4.14 1.92 -7.65
C ALA A 97 3.80 2.56 -6.29
N ASN A 98 2.55 2.51 -5.89
CA ASN A 98 2.09 3.06 -4.62
C ASN A 98 2.40 2.14 -3.44
N ARG A 99 2.56 2.74 -2.27
CA ARG A 99 2.71 2.04 -1.00
C ARG A 99 2.28 2.90 0.18
N MET A 100 1.65 2.29 1.17
CA MET A 100 1.32 2.94 2.43
C MET A 100 1.14 1.90 3.54
N ILE A 101 1.78 2.11 4.68
CA ILE A 101 1.42 1.41 5.92
C ILE A 101 0.28 2.19 6.56
N HIS A 102 -0.89 1.61 6.57
CA HIS A 102 -2.07 2.15 7.23
C HIS A 102 -2.10 1.67 8.68
N LYS A 103 -1.67 2.54 9.59
CA LYS A 103 -1.47 2.19 11.00
C LYS A 103 -2.77 1.86 11.72
N GLU A 104 -3.85 2.52 11.36
CA GLU A 104 -5.15 2.38 12.00
C GLU A 104 -5.78 1.01 11.79
N SER A 105 -5.57 0.39 10.64
CA SER A 105 -6.07 -0.95 10.33
C SER A 105 -5.00 -2.03 10.40
N ASP A 106 -3.76 -1.65 10.77
CA ASP A 106 -2.61 -2.57 10.78
C ASP A 106 -2.43 -3.34 9.45
N GLN A 107 -2.43 -2.61 8.34
CA GLN A 107 -2.29 -3.17 7.01
C GLN A 107 -1.26 -2.41 6.17
N LEU A 108 -0.57 -3.13 5.31
CA LEU A 108 0.20 -2.57 4.20
C LEU A 108 -0.68 -2.54 2.95
N PHE A 109 -0.81 -1.37 2.34
CA PHE A 109 -1.36 -1.20 1.00
C PHE A 109 -0.21 -0.97 0.02
N ILE A 110 -0.04 -1.88 -0.93
CA ILE A 110 1.05 -1.86 -1.92
C ILE A 110 0.50 -2.32 -3.27
N GLY A 111 0.53 -1.45 -4.29
CA GLY A 111 -0.24 -1.69 -5.50
C GLY A 111 -1.73 -1.88 -5.18
N PRO A 112 -2.40 -2.84 -5.82
CA PRO A 112 -3.79 -3.21 -5.54
C PRO A 112 -3.94 -4.12 -4.31
N TYR A 113 -2.86 -4.42 -3.58
CA TYR A 113 -2.86 -5.40 -2.51
C TYR A 113 -3.01 -4.75 -1.15
N ALA A 114 -3.84 -5.35 -0.29
CA ALA A 114 -3.93 -5.07 1.14
C ALA A 114 -3.42 -6.29 1.91
N ILE A 115 -2.39 -6.08 2.75
CA ILE A 115 -1.65 -7.13 3.43
C ILE A 115 -1.71 -6.90 4.93
N ASP A 116 -2.26 -7.86 5.67
CA ASP A 116 -2.34 -7.77 7.12
C ASP A 116 -1.03 -8.21 7.82
N LYS A 117 -0.99 -8.10 9.15
CA LYS A 117 0.17 -8.52 9.96
C LYS A 117 0.52 -10.01 9.86
N THR A 118 -0.42 -10.85 9.46
CA THR A 118 -0.16 -12.29 9.28
C THR A 118 0.48 -12.59 7.93
N GLY A 119 0.49 -11.62 7.01
CA GLY A 119 0.94 -11.76 5.64
C GLY A 119 -0.18 -12.22 4.69
N LYS A 120 -1.44 -12.22 5.14
CA LYS A 120 -2.57 -12.52 4.27
C LYS A 120 -2.79 -11.39 3.27
N VAL A 121 -2.78 -11.74 2.00
CA VAL A 121 -2.96 -10.81 0.88
C VAL A 121 -4.42 -10.81 0.45
N ARG A 122 -5.00 -9.62 0.29
CA ARG A 122 -6.28 -9.34 -0.37
C ARG A 122 -6.01 -8.44 -1.56
N VAL A 123 -6.85 -8.51 -2.57
CA VAL A 123 -6.66 -7.78 -3.82
C VAL A 123 -7.86 -6.90 -4.11
N ILE A 124 -7.63 -5.66 -4.50
CA ILE A 124 -8.63 -4.80 -5.12
C ILE A 124 -8.70 -5.22 -6.60
N PRO A 125 -9.86 -5.73 -7.08
CA PRO A 125 -9.97 -6.17 -8.45
C PRO A 125 -9.74 -5.03 -9.45
N TYR A 126 -9.05 -5.31 -10.54
CA TYR A 126 -8.82 -4.32 -11.61
C TYR A 126 -10.12 -3.77 -12.20
N THR A 127 -11.17 -4.58 -12.21
CA THR A 127 -12.50 -4.19 -12.74
C THR A 127 -13.20 -3.07 -11.96
N VAL A 128 -12.85 -2.88 -10.68
CA VAL A 128 -13.44 -1.83 -9.83
C VAL A 128 -12.52 -0.62 -9.64
N MET A 129 -11.22 -0.81 -9.81
CA MET A 129 -10.24 0.27 -9.77
C MET A 129 -9.23 0.03 -10.90
N SER A 130 -9.62 0.42 -12.09
CA SER A 130 -8.78 0.27 -13.28
C SER A 130 -7.63 1.27 -13.31
N GLY A 131 -6.67 1.03 -14.18
CA GLY A 131 -5.53 1.91 -14.39
C GLY A 131 -4.26 1.46 -13.68
N ARG A 132 -3.27 2.31 -13.76
CA ARG A 132 -1.94 2.08 -13.18
C ARG A 132 -1.91 2.66 -11.78
N HIS A 133 -1.83 1.81 -10.75
CA HIS A 133 -1.85 2.21 -9.35
C HIS A 133 -0.56 2.93 -8.97
N THR A 134 -0.58 4.24 -8.86
CA THR A 134 0.63 5.05 -8.67
C THR A 134 0.67 5.80 -7.35
N GLY A 135 -0.46 6.04 -6.70
CA GLY A 135 -0.50 6.75 -5.43
C GLY A 135 -1.56 6.23 -4.48
N ASN A 136 -1.28 6.33 -3.18
CA ASN A 136 -2.28 6.22 -2.13
C ASN A 136 -2.00 7.24 -1.02
N ALA A 137 -3.03 7.66 -0.31
CA ALA A 137 -2.94 8.63 0.77
C ALA A 137 -3.98 8.36 1.86
N ARG A 138 -3.71 8.87 3.07
CA ARG A 138 -4.67 8.79 4.17
C ARG A 138 -5.94 9.58 3.84
N HIS A 139 -7.07 9.05 4.25
CA HIS A 139 -8.34 9.76 4.10
C HIS A 139 -8.39 11.01 5.00
N LEU A 140 -8.94 12.11 4.48
CA LEU A 140 -8.94 13.40 5.18
C LEU A 140 -9.90 13.45 6.37
N THR A 141 -11.05 12.79 6.26
CA THR A 141 -12.13 12.88 7.26
C THR A 141 -12.43 11.57 7.99
N ASP A 142 -12.07 10.42 7.39
CA ASP A 142 -12.26 9.09 7.99
C ASP A 142 -10.99 8.23 7.83
N PRO A 143 -9.87 8.65 8.43
CA PRO A 143 -8.59 7.95 8.26
C PRO A 143 -8.52 6.58 8.93
N SER A 144 -9.48 6.21 9.76
CA SER A 144 -9.52 4.90 10.43
C SER A 144 -10.07 3.81 9.53
N ASN A 145 -10.99 4.16 8.62
CA ASN A 145 -11.70 3.18 7.81
C ASN A 145 -11.40 3.31 6.31
N LYS A 146 -10.80 4.41 5.88
CA LYS A 146 -10.67 4.72 4.46
C LYS A 146 -9.29 5.26 4.09
N ILE A 147 -8.95 5.02 2.84
CA ILE A 147 -7.76 5.59 2.20
C ILE A 147 -8.13 6.08 0.80
N TYR A 148 -7.30 6.95 0.25
CA TYR A 148 -7.40 7.35 -1.14
C TYR A 148 -6.42 6.58 -2.01
N TYR A 149 -6.85 6.33 -3.25
CA TYR A 149 -6.02 5.83 -4.34
C TYR A 149 -6.07 6.77 -5.53
N GLY A 150 -4.91 6.96 -6.17
CA GLY A 150 -4.79 7.58 -7.48
C GLY A 150 -4.27 6.57 -8.47
N THR A 151 -4.90 6.49 -9.63
CA THR A 151 -4.41 5.72 -10.75
C THR A 151 -4.01 6.66 -11.88
N MET A 152 -2.94 6.33 -12.58
CA MET A 152 -2.54 7.10 -13.73
C MET A 152 -3.55 6.90 -14.84
N GLU A 153 -4.07 8.02 -15.38
CA GLU A 153 -4.95 8.09 -16.54
C GLU A 153 -6.39 7.56 -16.35
N GLU A 154 -6.79 7.19 -15.13
CA GLU A 154 -8.12 6.66 -14.90
C GLU A 154 -8.92 7.45 -13.87
N GLY A 155 -8.38 7.67 -12.67
CA GLY A 155 -9.11 8.43 -11.68
C GLY A 155 -8.55 8.44 -10.27
N PHE A 156 -9.38 9.00 -9.41
CA PHE A 156 -9.16 9.13 -7.98
C PHE A 156 -10.29 8.43 -7.22
N TYR A 157 -9.91 7.61 -6.25
CA TYR A 157 -10.80 6.68 -5.59
C TYR A 157 -10.71 6.77 -4.08
N GLU A 158 -11.82 6.48 -3.41
CA GLU A 158 -11.91 6.16 -1.99
C GLU A 158 -12.00 4.65 -1.84
N VAL A 159 -11.25 4.07 -0.91
CA VAL A 159 -11.24 2.63 -0.63
C VAL A 159 -11.45 2.41 0.85
N ASP A 160 -12.43 1.56 1.19
CA ASP A 160 -12.60 1.05 2.56
C ASP A 160 -11.51 0.03 2.89
N VAL A 161 -10.77 0.23 3.98
CA VAL A 161 -9.62 -0.60 4.33
C VAL A 161 -10.00 -2.00 4.80
N ASN A 162 -11.23 -2.19 5.27
CA ASN A 162 -11.71 -3.46 5.81
C ASN A 162 -12.35 -4.33 4.74
N THR A 163 -13.20 -3.74 3.89
CA THR A 163 -13.97 -4.46 2.86
C THR A 163 -13.29 -4.46 1.50
N LEU A 164 -12.41 -3.50 1.23
CA LEU A 164 -11.83 -3.15 -0.07
C LEU A 164 -12.89 -2.67 -1.08
N GLU A 165 -14.04 -2.19 -0.58
CA GLU A 165 -15.01 -1.50 -1.42
C GLU A 165 -14.41 -0.22 -1.98
N VAL A 166 -14.59 0.00 -3.28
CA VAL A 166 -14.02 1.12 -4.03
C VAL A 166 -15.13 2.05 -4.49
N LYS A 167 -14.94 3.34 -4.23
CA LYS A 167 -15.80 4.41 -4.75
C LYS A 167 -14.97 5.34 -5.61
N GLU A 168 -15.33 5.49 -6.87
CA GLU A 168 -14.73 6.50 -7.75
C GLU A 168 -15.21 7.90 -7.31
N LEU A 169 -14.28 8.78 -7.03
CA LEU A 169 -14.56 10.17 -6.64
C LEU A 169 -14.47 11.11 -7.84
N TYR A 170 -13.41 10.95 -8.63
CA TYR A 170 -13.16 11.76 -9.82
C TYR A 170 -12.59 10.89 -10.94
N GLN A 171 -12.99 11.16 -12.16
CA GLN A 171 -12.40 10.58 -13.36
C GLN A 171 -11.25 11.44 -13.86
N ASP A 172 -10.20 10.79 -14.34
CA ASP A 172 -9.14 11.48 -15.07
C ASP A 172 -9.64 11.96 -16.44
N GLY A 173 -9.09 13.09 -16.90
CA GLY A 173 -9.45 13.65 -18.19
C GLY A 173 -9.18 12.72 -19.39
N ASN A 174 -8.20 11.83 -19.26
CA ASN A 174 -7.88 10.87 -20.31
C ASN A 174 -8.86 9.72 -20.42
N LYS A 175 -9.51 9.33 -19.32
CA LYS A 175 -10.57 8.31 -19.36
C LYS A 175 -11.68 8.70 -20.32
N LYS A 176 -11.97 10.00 -20.44
CA LYS A 176 -12.92 10.55 -21.40
C LYS A 176 -12.44 10.43 -22.85
N GLN A 177 -11.14 10.57 -23.09
CA GLN A 177 -10.58 10.49 -24.45
C GLN A 177 -10.54 9.06 -24.96
N GLN A 178 -10.25 8.09 -24.11
CA GLN A 178 -10.28 6.67 -24.45
C GLN A 178 -11.69 6.20 -24.79
N LYS A 179 -12.71 6.81 -24.17
CA LYS A 179 -14.14 6.51 -24.42
C LYS A 179 -14.77 7.37 -25.50
N LYS A 180 -14.01 8.03 -26.35
CA LYS A 180 -14.51 8.93 -27.39
C LYS A 180 -15.53 8.27 -28.36
N ASN A 181 -15.56 6.94 -28.37
CA ASN A 181 -16.52 6.14 -29.14
C ASN A 181 -17.61 5.49 -28.29
N ASP A 182 -17.63 5.75 -26.98
CA ASP A 182 -18.62 5.19 -26.05
C ASP A 182 -19.65 6.26 -25.69
N THR A 183 -20.83 6.13 -26.24
CA THR A 183 -21.97 7.04 -25.99
C THR A 183 -22.55 6.89 -24.58
N ASP A 184 -22.15 5.87 -23.83
CA ASP A 184 -22.68 5.53 -22.49
C ASP A 184 -21.77 6.01 -21.33
N ALA A 185 -20.78 6.84 -21.61
CA ALA A 185 -20.01 7.48 -20.54
C ALA A 185 -20.94 8.37 -19.72
N GLY A 186 -21.33 7.87 -18.56
CA GLY A 186 -22.18 8.59 -17.61
C GLY A 186 -21.62 9.97 -17.24
N PRO A 187 -22.39 10.80 -16.56
CA PRO A 187 -22.00 12.16 -16.24
C PRO A 187 -20.68 12.14 -15.47
N ILE A 188 -19.71 12.84 -15.98
CA ILE A 188 -18.41 13.02 -15.34
C ILE A 188 -18.64 14.02 -14.23
N ASN A 189 -18.63 13.55 -13.00
CA ASN A 189 -18.91 14.39 -11.84
C ASN A 189 -17.85 15.48 -11.64
N ALA A 190 -16.61 15.16 -11.95
CA ALA A 190 -15.50 16.12 -12.03
C ALA A 190 -14.35 15.48 -12.81
N LEU A 191 -13.71 16.26 -13.64
CA LEU A 191 -12.49 15.85 -14.32
C LEU A 191 -11.30 16.39 -13.54
N LEU A 192 -10.37 15.52 -13.24
CA LEU A 192 -9.05 15.98 -12.85
C LEU A 192 -8.36 16.58 -14.08
N PRO A 193 -7.78 17.78 -14.00
CA PRO A 193 -7.16 18.44 -15.13
C PRO A 193 -5.85 17.74 -15.53
N GLY A 194 -5.68 17.45 -16.79
CA GLY A 194 -4.44 16.87 -17.37
C GLY A 194 -4.28 15.37 -17.15
N VAL A 195 -3.09 14.91 -17.43
CA VAL A 195 -2.67 13.52 -17.23
C VAL A 195 -2.04 13.37 -15.84
N HIS A 196 -2.62 12.56 -15.01
CA HIS A 196 -2.18 12.40 -13.63
C HIS A 196 -1.41 11.16 -13.46
N GLY A 197 -0.83 11.44 -12.56
CA GLY A 197 -0.28 10.88 -12.07
C GLY A 197 0.58 9.96 -11.35
N LYS A 198 1.50 10.45 -10.63
CA LYS A 198 2.51 9.57 -10.07
C LYS A 198 2.60 9.69 -8.56
N GLY A 199 1.95 10.65 -7.99
CA GLY A 199 1.98 10.87 -6.55
C GLY A 199 0.66 11.37 -6.02
N LEU A 200 0.38 10.97 -4.79
CA LEU A 200 -0.79 11.37 -4.04
C LEU A 200 -0.38 11.66 -2.60
N TYR A 201 -0.79 12.79 -2.08
CA TYR A 201 -0.55 13.17 -0.71
C TYR A 201 -1.79 13.83 -0.12
N SER A 202 -2.10 13.53 1.12
CA SER A 202 -3.14 14.20 1.89
C SER A 202 -2.56 14.94 3.09
N GLY A 203 -2.96 16.17 3.28
CA GLY A 203 -2.53 16.98 4.42
C GLY A 203 -3.20 18.33 4.45
N GLN A 204 -3.24 18.97 5.61
CA GLN A 204 -3.81 20.30 5.81
C GLN A 204 -5.25 20.45 5.30
N GLY A 205 -6.03 19.36 5.33
CA GLY A 205 -7.41 19.35 4.82
C GLY A 205 -7.53 19.27 3.30
N CYS A 206 -6.43 19.09 2.59
CA CYS A 206 -6.38 19.06 1.13
C CYS A 206 -5.78 17.75 0.60
N MET A 207 -6.11 17.45 -0.65
CA MET A 207 -5.46 16.42 -1.45
C MET A 207 -4.54 17.07 -2.48
N TYR A 208 -3.33 16.54 -2.59
CA TYR A 208 -2.32 16.99 -3.54
C TYR A 208 -2.02 15.88 -4.54
N PHE A 209 -2.07 16.22 -5.82
CA PHE A 209 -1.76 15.31 -6.91
C PHE A 209 -0.54 15.81 -7.66
N THR A 210 0.29 14.88 -8.12
CA THR A 210 1.28 15.22 -9.13
C THR A 210 0.66 15.08 -10.51
N ASN A 211 0.89 16.10 -11.34
CA ASN A 211 0.61 16.05 -12.76
C ASN A 211 1.84 15.55 -13.50
N ASN A 212 1.65 14.74 -14.52
CA ASN A 212 2.76 14.17 -15.30
C ASN A 212 3.38 15.19 -16.30
N GLY A 213 2.84 16.40 -16.38
CA GLY A 213 3.30 17.42 -17.33
C GLY A 213 2.88 17.12 -18.78
N GLU A 214 2.26 15.98 -19.02
CA GLU A 214 1.69 15.61 -20.30
C GLU A 214 0.25 16.09 -20.34
N GLY A 215 0.03 17.14 -20.98
CA GLY A 215 -1.28 17.75 -21.06
C GLY A 215 -1.15 19.19 -21.53
N THR A 216 -2.22 19.80 -21.89
CA THR A 216 -2.18 21.15 -22.35
C THR A 216 -1.66 22.07 -21.24
N GLN A 217 -0.76 22.98 -21.58
CA GLN A 217 -0.33 24.04 -20.66
C GLN A 217 -1.52 24.84 -20.08
N GLU A 218 -2.64 24.82 -20.76
CA GLU A 218 -3.89 25.42 -20.31
C GLU A 218 -4.53 24.69 -19.14
N ALA A 219 -4.47 23.35 -19.11
CA ALA A 219 -4.95 22.59 -17.96
C ALA A 219 -4.10 22.84 -16.71
N LEU A 220 -2.77 22.95 -16.85
CA LEU A 220 -1.88 23.32 -15.76
C LEU A 220 -2.17 24.74 -15.25
N LYS A 221 -2.30 25.72 -16.16
CA LYS A 221 -2.62 27.09 -15.79
C LYS A 221 -3.97 27.19 -15.06
N LYS A 222 -4.97 26.45 -15.52
CA LYS A 222 -6.28 26.43 -14.89
C LYS A 222 -6.22 25.79 -13.49
N PHE A 223 -5.46 24.72 -13.32
CA PHE A 223 -5.27 24.08 -12.03
C PHE A 223 -4.57 25.00 -11.03
N ASP A 224 -3.48 25.65 -11.43
CA ASP A 224 -2.73 26.58 -10.58
C ASP A 224 -3.58 27.77 -10.12
N VAL A 225 -4.45 28.27 -10.98
CA VAL A 225 -5.32 29.42 -10.69
C VAL A 225 -6.52 29.03 -9.80
N GLU A 226 -7.16 27.89 -10.08
CA GLU A 226 -8.36 27.45 -9.36
C GLU A 226 -8.02 26.78 -8.02
N ALA A 227 -6.89 26.13 -7.92
CA ALA A 227 -6.45 25.45 -6.69
C ALA A 227 -5.75 26.38 -5.70
N GLY A 228 -5.40 27.59 -6.11
CA GLY A 228 -4.71 28.55 -5.27
C GLY A 228 -3.31 28.10 -4.83
N VAL A 229 -2.65 27.29 -5.63
CA VAL A 229 -1.30 26.73 -5.37
C VAL A 229 -0.30 27.38 -6.31
#